data_dd1e2d47d44989caa357ce2473d29ad8
#
_entry.id   dd1e2d47d44989caa357ce2473d29ad8
#
_cell.length_a   1.000
_cell.length_b   1.000
_cell.length_c   1.000
_cell.angle_alpha   90.00
_cell.angle_beta   90.00
_cell.angle_gamma   90.00
#
_symmetry.space_group_name_H-M   'P 1'
#
loop_
_entity.id
_entity.type
_entity.pdbx_description
1 polymer ?
#
loop_
_entity_poly.entity_id
_entity_poly.type
_entity_poly.pdbx_seq_one_letter_code
_entity_poly.pdbx_strand_id
1 'polypeptide(L)'
;MEEFGLVFAGGGAKGSYEIGVWKALMELKIPIIAVAGTSVGALNGAMVVQGDFEAAKSIWTDISVQDVMDVQKDILDKESSASSFMDRINMIKETIIGGGLDVTPLSNLLHSVIDEEKIRKSPIDLGLVTFSLTDFKPVRLFKDDIPEGQLIDYLMASACFPAFKPKEI
;
A
#
# COMPACT_ATOMS: atom_id res chain seq x y z
N MET A 1 28.86 -11.89 -2.46
CA MET A 1 27.62 -12.37 -1.81
C MET A 1 26.52 -12.24 -2.84
N GLU A 2 25.62 -13.20 -2.90
CA GLU A 2 24.44 -13.05 -3.76
C GLU A 2 23.55 -11.94 -3.19
N GLU A 3 23.07 -11.06 -4.07
CA GLU A 3 22.20 -9.93 -3.76
C GLU A 3 20.79 -10.23 -4.26
N PHE A 4 19.77 -9.85 -3.51
CA PHE A 4 18.40 -10.23 -3.82
C PHE A 4 17.50 -9.02 -3.96
N GLY A 5 16.61 -9.08 -4.97
CA GLY A 5 15.45 -8.21 -5.07
C GLY A 5 14.25 -8.87 -4.40
N LEU A 6 13.49 -8.11 -3.63
CA LEU A 6 12.28 -8.54 -2.96
C LEU A 6 11.05 -8.01 -3.71
N VAL A 7 10.07 -8.85 -3.96
CA VAL A 7 8.81 -8.43 -4.60
C VAL A 7 7.63 -8.74 -3.69
N PHE A 8 6.89 -7.70 -3.36
CA PHE A 8 5.68 -7.77 -2.55
C PHE A 8 4.41 -7.63 -3.40
N ALA A 9 3.49 -8.56 -3.23
CA ALA A 9 2.21 -8.54 -3.93
C ALA A 9 1.19 -7.62 -3.22
N GLY A 10 0.21 -7.13 -3.97
CA GLY A 10 -0.98 -6.54 -3.36
C GLY A 10 -1.83 -7.59 -2.64
N GLY A 11 -2.67 -7.15 -1.70
CA GLY A 11 -3.52 -8.09 -0.98
C GLY A 11 -4.21 -7.56 0.28
N GLY A 12 -4.24 -6.24 0.48
CA GLY A 12 -4.86 -5.64 1.67
C GLY A 12 -4.28 -6.19 2.97
N ALA A 13 -5.11 -6.72 3.85
CA ALA A 13 -4.70 -7.26 5.16
C ALA A 13 -3.65 -8.39 5.09
N LYS A 14 -3.48 -9.05 3.92
CA LYS A 14 -2.43 -10.05 3.74
C LYS A 14 -1.02 -9.46 3.75
N GLY A 15 -0.88 -8.14 3.64
CA GLY A 15 0.40 -7.45 3.80
C GLY A 15 1.07 -7.67 5.15
N SER A 16 0.32 -8.03 6.20
CA SER A 16 0.89 -8.42 7.49
C SER A 16 1.86 -9.61 7.38
N TYR A 17 1.58 -10.55 6.47
CA TYR A 17 2.48 -11.67 6.20
C TYR A 17 3.84 -11.23 5.65
N GLU A 18 3.85 -10.18 4.82
CA GLU A 18 5.09 -9.64 4.22
C GLU A 18 6.04 -9.08 5.27
N ILE A 19 5.52 -8.53 6.37
CA ILE A 19 6.32 -8.08 7.52
C ILE A 19 7.00 -9.27 8.22
N GLY A 20 6.29 -10.40 8.31
CA GLY A 20 6.88 -11.65 8.79
C GLY A 20 8.01 -12.17 7.89
N VAL A 21 7.82 -12.08 6.57
CA VAL A 21 8.88 -12.41 5.58
C VAL A 21 10.08 -11.49 5.74
N TRP A 22 9.86 -10.17 5.85
CA TRP A 22 10.94 -9.21 6.08
C TRP A 22 11.73 -9.54 7.36
N LYS A 23 11.04 -9.87 8.46
CA LYS A 23 11.68 -10.31 9.69
C LYS A 23 12.59 -11.51 9.46
N ALA A 24 12.09 -12.54 8.78
CA ALA A 24 12.87 -13.75 8.50
C ALA A 24 14.12 -13.44 7.64
N LEU A 25 13.98 -12.58 6.63
CA LEU A 25 15.11 -12.17 5.78
C LEU A 25 16.18 -11.43 6.58
N MET A 26 15.79 -10.56 7.52
CA MET A 26 16.74 -9.89 8.42
C MET A 26 17.45 -10.89 9.35
N GLU A 27 16.71 -11.81 9.97
CA GLU A 27 17.28 -12.84 10.85
C GLU A 27 18.27 -13.76 10.11
N LEU A 28 17.95 -14.09 8.86
CA LEU A 28 18.82 -14.89 7.97
C LEU A 28 19.94 -14.07 7.32
N LYS A 29 19.98 -12.75 7.57
CA LYS A 29 20.97 -11.81 7.01
C LYS A 29 21.02 -11.87 5.47
N ILE A 30 19.88 -12.05 4.83
CA ILE A 30 19.76 -12.03 3.38
C ILE A 30 19.90 -10.58 2.89
N PRO A 31 20.90 -10.28 2.03
CA PRO A 31 21.11 -8.91 1.56
C PRO A 31 20.06 -8.54 0.51
N ILE A 32 19.22 -7.57 0.82
CA ILE A 32 18.22 -7.00 -0.09
C ILE A 32 18.77 -5.72 -0.68
N ILE A 33 18.83 -5.63 -2.01
CA ILE A 33 19.30 -4.45 -2.75
C ILE A 33 18.19 -3.69 -3.45
N ALA A 34 17.03 -4.30 -3.63
CA ALA A 34 15.87 -3.66 -4.24
C ALA A 34 14.57 -4.27 -3.69
N VAL A 35 13.55 -3.44 -3.58
CA VAL A 35 12.20 -3.89 -3.25
C VAL A 35 11.23 -3.34 -4.28
N ALA A 36 10.36 -4.18 -4.81
CA ALA A 36 9.27 -3.76 -5.69
C ALA A 36 7.93 -4.22 -5.12
N GLY A 37 6.91 -3.38 -5.24
CA GLY A 37 5.60 -3.73 -4.70
C GLY A 37 4.43 -3.11 -5.46
N THR A 38 3.25 -3.64 -5.19
CA THR A 38 1.99 -3.06 -5.66
C THR A 38 0.99 -3.01 -4.51
N SER A 39 0.16 -1.96 -4.45
CA SER A 39 -0.82 -1.76 -3.39
C SER A 39 -0.13 -1.81 -2.01
N VAL A 40 -0.68 -2.58 -1.06
CA VAL A 40 -0.06 -2.78 0.26
C VAL A 40 1.40 -3.23 0.18
N GLY A 41 1.76 -4.00 -0.86
CA GLY A 41 3.14 -4.41 -1.08
C GLY A 41 4.07 -3.24 -1.41
N ALA A 42 3.58 -2.17 -2.06
CA ALA A 42 4.34 -0.95 -2.26
C ALA A 42 4.54 -0.18 -0.94
N LEU A 43 3.50 -0.14 -0.08
CA LEU A 43 3.57 0.48 1.24
C LEU A 43 4.58 -0.24 2.14
N ASN A 44 4.49 -1.56 2.22
CA ASN A 44 5.45 -2.38 2.98
C ASN A 44 6.87 -2.28 2.38
N GLY A 45 6.97 -2.25 1.05
CA GLY A 45 8.25 -2.05 0.35
C GLY A 45 8.92 -0.74 0.74
N ALA A 46 8.16 0.35 0.83
CA ALA A 46 8.67 1.64 1.28
C ALA A 46 9.23 1.55 2.72
N MET A 47 8.52 0.86 3.63
CA MET A 47 8.99 0.64 5.00
C MET A 47 10.28 -0.20 5.06
N VAL A 48 10.42 -1.22 4.18
CA VAL A 48 11.65 -2.01 4.07
C VAL A 48 12.82 -1.13 3.63
N VAL A 49 12.62 -0.32 2.58
CA VAL A 49 13.65 0.59 2.05
C VAL A 49 14.02 1.67 3.07
N GLN A 50 13.06 2.14 3.84
CA GLN A 50 13.27 3.06 4.97
C GLN A 50 14.04 2.41 6.14
N GLY A 51 13.92 1.09 6.30
CA GLY A 51 14.61 0.32 7.34
C GLY A 51 13.93 0.37 8.72
N ASP A 52 12.65 0.76 8.81
CA ASP A 52 11.92 0.91 10.07
C ASP A 52 11.01 -0.31 10.36
N PHE A 53 11.65 -1.44 10.61
CA PHE A 53 10.95 -2.70 10.88
C PHE A 53 10.01 -2.63 12.09
N GLU A 54 10.45 -2.02 13.20
CA GLU A 54 9.60 -1.96 14.41
C GLU A 54 8.38 -1.07 14.21
N ALA A 55 8.49 0.02 13.45
CA ALA A 55 7.35 0.84 13.07
C ALA A 55 6.37 0.06 12.18
N ALA A 56 6.86 -0.63 11.16
CA ALA A 56 6.03 -1.47 10.30
C ALA A 56 5.31 -2.57 11.08
N LYS A 57 6.01 -3.25 11.98
CA LYS A 57 5.44 -4.29 12.85
C LYS A 57 4.37 -3.73 13.78
N SER A 58 4.60 -2.58 14.41
CA SER A 58 3.61 -1.94 15.29
C SER A 58 2.35 -1.58 14.51
N ILE A 59 2.50 -0.95 13.33
CA ILE A 59 1.36 -0.64 12.46
C ILE A 59 0.53 -1.91 12.20
N TRP A 60 1.15 -2.98 11.73
CA TRP A 60 0.43 -4.22 11.41
C TRP A 60 -0.15 -4.96 12.61
N THR A 61 0.33 -4.69 13.81
CA THR A 61 -0.23 -5.24 15.05
C THR A 61 -1.51 -4.51 15.46
N ASP A 62 -1.55 -3.19 15.24
CA ASP A 62 -2.56 -2.30 15.81
C ASP A 62 -3.55 -1.77 14.76
N ILE A 63 -3.24 -1.91 13.45
CA ILE A 63 -4.03 -1.34 12.36
C ILE A 63 -5.46 -1.89 12.34
N SER A 64 -6.40 -0.99 12.20
CA SER A 64 -7.82 -1.28 12.04
C SER A 64 -8.34 -0.79 10.68
N VAL A 65 -9.57 -1.16 10.33
CA VAL A 65 -10.20 -0.70 9.08
C VAL A 65 -10.34 0.83 9.07
N GLN A 66 -10.58 1.43 10.23
CA GLN A 66 -10.75 2.88 10.39
C GLN A 66 -9.45 3.66 10.15
N ASP A 67 -8.28 3.03 10.31
CA ASP A 67 -6.98 3.63 10.01
C ASP A 67 -6.68 3.63 8.50
N VAL A 68 -7.44 2.85 7.73
CA VAL A 68 -7.26 2.74 6.28
C VAL A 68 -8.30 3.56 5.53
N MET A 69 -9.57 3.51 5.95
CA MET A 69 -10.68 4.13 5.26
C MET A 69 -11.78 4.58 6.21
N ASP A 70 -12.44 5.68 5.87
CA ASP A 70 -13.66 6.09 6.56
C ASP A 70 -14.82 5.23 6.06
N VAL A 71 -15.23 4.27 6.88
CA VAL A 71 -16.34 3.37 6.59
C VAL A 71 -17.52 3.75 7.46
N GLN A 72 -18.60 4.23 6.87
CA GLN A 72 -19.85 4.40 7.59
C GLN A 72 -20.31 3.05 8.14
N LYS A 73 -20.74 3.01 9.40
CA LYS A 73 -21.20 1.78 10.09
C LYS A 73 -22.15 0.92 9.26
N ASP A 74 -23.01 1.57 8.47
CA ASP A 74 -24.00 0.94 7.61
C ASP A 74 -23.37 0.07 6.50
N ILE A 75 -22.13 0.34 6.09
CA ILE A 75 -21.42 -0.46 5.07
C ILE A 75 -20.84 -1.72 5.71
N LEU A 76 -20.27 -1.62 6.91
CA LEU A 76 -19.73 -2.77 7.65
C LEU A 76 -20.83 -3.78 8.01
N ASP A 77 -22.00 -3.29 8.41
CA ASP A 77 -23.15 -4.14 8.74
C ASP A 77 -23.72 -4.84 7.48
N LYS A 78 -23.69 -4.18 6.32
CA LYS A 78 -24.09 -4.77 5.03
C LYS A 78 -23.07 -5.79 4.53
N GLU A 79 -21.77 -5.59 4.74
CA GLU A 79 -20.72 -6.52 4.32
C GLU A 79 -20.80 -7.84 5.09
N SER A 80 -21.11 -7.80 6.40
CA SER A 80 -21.34 -8.97 7.22
C SER A 80 -22.61 -9.75 6.85
N SER A 81 -23.58 -9.11 6.17
CA SER A 81 -24.85 -9.69 5.72
C SER A 81 -24.87 -10.08 4.25
N ALA A 82 -23.86 -9.73 3.44
CA ALA A 82 -23.77 -10.06 2.03
C ALA A 82 -23.53 -11.56 1.84
N SER A 83 -24.61 -12.29 1.53
CA SER A 83 -24.61 -13.75 1.37
C SER A 83 -24.24 -14.22 -0.02
N SER A 84 -24.25 -13.32 -1.04
CA SER A 84 -24.05 -13.65 -2.44
C SER A 84 -22.90 -12.85 -3.06
N PHE A 85 -22.20 -13.47 -4.04
CA PHE A 85 -21.22 -12.79 -4.89
C PHE A 85 -21.79 -11.56 -5.61
N MET A 86 -23.06 -11.63 -6.03
CA MET A 86 -23.75 -10.52 -6.67
C MET A 86 -24.02 -9.35 -5.72
N ASP A 87 -24.28 -9.61 -4.45
CA ASP A 87 -24.49 -8.57 -3.43
C ASP A 87 -23.19 -7.78 -3.23
N ARG A 88 -22.04 -8.46 -3.22
CA ARG A 88 -20.72 -7.82 -3.13
C ARG A 88 -20.40 -6.95 -4.34
N ILE A 89 -20.73 -7.42 -5.57
CA ILE A 89 -20.57 -6.64 -6.79
C ILE A 89 -21.46 -5.39 -6.76
N ASN A 90 -22.69 -5.51 -6.31
CA ASN A 90 -23.62 -4.39 -6.23
C ASN A 90 -23.16 -3.35 -5.20
N MET A 91 -22.67 -3.80 -4.04
CA MET A 91 -22.07 -2.90 -3.03
C MET A 91 -20.86 -2.12 -3.60
N ILE A 92 -19.95 -2.80 -4.30
CA ILE A 92 -18.81 -2.13 -4.95
C ILE A 92 -19.29 -1.09 -5.96
N LYS A 93 -20.31 -1.42 -6.78
CA LYS A 93 -20.90 -0.48 -7.74
C LYS A 93 -21.53 0.73 -7.04
N GLU A 94 -22.32 0.53 -6.00
CA GLU A 94 -22.94 1.61 -5.24
C GLU A 94 -21.88 2.53 -4.60
N THR A 95 -20.79 1.95 -4.06
CA THR A 95 -19.67 2.70 -3.49
C THR A 95 -18.98 3.56 -4.56
N ILE A 96 -18.71 2.99 -5.74
CA ILE A 96 -18.08 3.72 -6.86
C ILE A 96 -19.00 4.85 -7.35
N ILE A 97 -20.30 4.60 -7.50
CA ILE A 97 -21.29 5.62 -7.91
C ILE A 97 -21.39 6.73 -6.86
N GLY A 98 -21.26 6.40 -5.59
CA GLY A 98 -21.23 7.35 -4.47
C GLY A 98 -19.94 8.19 -4.35
N GLY A 99 -19.00 8.04 -5.29
CA GLY A 99 -17.73 8.81 -5.31
C GLY A 99 -16.55 8.11 -4.66
N GLY A 100 -16.70 6.85 -4.26
CA GLY A 100 -15.64 6.02 -3.66
C GLY A 100 -15.47 6.21 -2.14
N LEU A 101 -14.80 5.26 -1.52
CA LEU A 101 -14.45 5.30 -0.10
C LEU A 101 -13.39 6.36 0.17
N ASP A 102 -13.53 7.06 1.28
CA ASP A 102 -12.54 8.03 1.73
C ASP A 102 -11.33 7.32 2.36
N VAL A 103 -10.17 7.49 1.78
CA VAL A 103 -8.89 6.93 2.22
C VAL A 103 -7.99 7.98 2.88
N THR A 104 -8.56 9.10 3.31
CA THR A 104 -7.84 10.11 4.09
C THR A 104 -7.14 9.52 5.33
N PRO A 105 -7.75 8.58 6.08
CA PRO A 105 -7.07 7.94 7.20
C PRO A 105 -5.76 7.28 6.79
N LEU A 106 -5.75 6.50 5.69
CA LEU A 106 -4.53 5.88 5.17
C LEU A 106 -3.49 6.92 4.75
N SER A 107 -3.92 8.00 4.08
CA SER A 107 -3.02 9.10 3.72
C SER A 107 -2.37 9.71 4.94
N ASN A 108 -3.14 9.98 6.00
CA ASN A 108 -2.62 10.53 7.26
C ASN A 108 -1.64 9.56 7.94
N LEU A 109 -1.96 8.26 7.95
CA LEU A 109 -1.07 7.24 8.47
C LEU A 109 0.27 7.25 7.71
N LEU A 110 0.23 7.24 6.38
CA LEU A 110 1.46 7.25 5.57
C LEU A 110 2.29 8.52 5.83
N HIS A 111 1.66 9.71 5.92
CA HIS A 111 2.37 10.94 6.27
C HIS A 111 3.01 10.91 7.66
N SER A 112 2.50 10.11 8.58
CA SER A 112 3.05 9.98 9.93
C SER A 112 4.22 9.00 10.02
N VAL A 113 4.35 8.07 9.06
CA VAL A 113 5.31 6.96 9.17
C VAL A 113 6.33 6.88 8.02
N ILE A 114 6.02 7.48 6.87
CA ILE A 114 6.93 7.49 5.70
C ILE A 114 7.84 8.72 5.75
N ASP A 115 9.12 8.46 5.78
CA ASP A 115 10.19 9.45 5.63
C ASP A 115 10.78 9.34 4.21
N GLU A 116 10.29 10.20 3.33
CA GLU A 116 10.71 10.21 1.91
C GLU A 116 12.21 10.47 1.78
N GLU A 117 12.78 11.35 2.59
CA GLU A 117 14.21 11.67 2.55
C GLU A 117 15.07 10.45 2.88
N LYS A 118 14.65 9.69 3.90
CA LYS A 118 15.32 8.46 4.31
C LYS A 118 15.24 7.39 3.22
N ILE A 119 14.08 7.24 2.57
CA ILE A 119 13.88 6.32 1.45
C ILE A 119 14.78 6.69 0.27
N ARG A 120 14.84 7.97 -0.10
CA ARG A 120 15.67 8.43 -1.22
C ARG A 120 17.15 8.22 -0.98
N LYS A 121 17.62 8.38 0.27
CA LYS A 121 19.02 8.15 0.67
C LYS A 121 19.38 6.68 0.86
N SER A 122 18.39 5.79 0.90
CA SER A 122 18.61 4.37 1.08
C SER A 122 19.40 3.77 -0.10
N PRO A 123 20.37 2.89 0.15
CA PRO A 123 21.05 2.13 -0.89
C PRO A 123 20.14 1.08 -1.54
N ILE A 124 18.97 0.81 -0.95
CA ILE A 124 17.99 -0.14 -1.47
C ILE A 124 17.07 0.59 -2.43
N ASP A 125 16.90 0.06 -3.64
CA ASP A 125 15.96 0.62 -4.59
C ASP A 125 14.50 0.31 -4.21
N LEU A 126 13.61 1.28 -4.47
CA LEU A 126 12.16 1.11 -4.34
C LEU A 126 11.51 1.21 -5.70
N GLY A 127 10.81 0.16 -6.09
CA GLY A 127 9.92 0.13 -7.26
C GLY A 127 8.45 -0.01 -6.84
N LEU A 128 7.56 0.65 -7.54
CA LEU A 128 6.12 0.49 -7.36
C LEU A 128 5.38 0.42 -8.69
N VAL A 129 4.21 -0.18 -8.66
CA VAL A 129 3.31 -0.26 -9.82
C VAL A 129 1.99 0.40 -9.47
N THR A 130 1.55 1.29 -10.32
CA THR A 130 0.20 1.88 -10.29
C THR A 130 -0.46 1.76 -11.66
N PHE A 131 -1.66 2.29 -11.82
CA PHE A 131 -2.39 2.26 -13.09
C PHE A 131 -2.85 3.65 -13.49
N SER A 132 -2.44 4.11 -14.70
CA SER A 132 -2.91 5.36 -15.27
C SER A 132 -4.31 5.17 -15.85
N LEU A 133 -5.28 5.89 -15.30
CA LEU A 133 -6.64 5.93 -15.84
C LEU A 133 -6.71 6.74 -17.15
N THR A 134 -5.86 7.74 -17.31
CA THR A 134 -5.78 8.58 -18.51
C THR A 134 -5.25 7.79 -19.71
N ASP A 135 -4.13 7.08 -19.52
CA ASP A 135 -3.49 6.31 -20.60
C ASP A 135 -3.99 4.86 -20.68
N PHE A 136 -4.80 4.44 -19.70
CA PHE A 136 -5.31 3.09 -19.54
C PHE A 136 -4.24 1.99 -19.58
N LYS A 137 -3.14 2.22 -18.83
CA LYS A 137 -2.00 1.30 -18.78
C LYS A 137 -1.36 1.24 -17.39
N PRO A 138 -0.69 0.12 -17.04
CA PRO A 138 0.13 0.07 -15.83
C PRO A 138 1.34 1.00 -15.97
N VAL A 139 1.66 1.69 -14.88
CA VAL A 139 2.84 2.56 -14.75
C VAL A 139 3.76 1.93 -13.71
N ARG A 140 5.02 1.74 -14.10
CA ARG A 140 6.08 1.22 -13.22
C ARG A 140 7.06 2.35 -12.96
N LEU A 141 7.37 2.59 -11.70
CA LEU A 141 8.19 3.71 -11.27
C LEU A 141 9.18 3.22 -10.23
N PHE A 142 10.40 3.70 -10.33
CA PHE A 142 11.37 3.61 -9.25
C PHE A 142 11.37 4.91 -8.43
N LYS A 143 11.91 4.88 -7.22
CA LYS A 143 11.93 6.05 -6.33
C LYS A 143 12.50 7.30 -7.00
N ASP A 144 13.48 7.13 -7.91
CA ASP A 144 14.13 8.23 -8.62
C ASP A 144 13.29 8.79 -9.79
N ASP A 145 12.30 8.04 -10.29
CA ASP A 145 11.33 8.49 -11.28
C ASP A 145 10.22 9.38 -10.67
N ILE A 146 10.09 9.33 -9.33
CA ILE A 146 9.04 10.04 -8.60
C ILE A 146 9.56 11.41 -8.20
N PRO A 147 8.85 12.53 -8.51
CA PRO A 147 9.26 13.86 -8.09
C PRO A 147 9.41 13.96 -6.57
N GLU A 148 10.35 14.79 -6.10
CA GLU A 148 10.55 15.03 -4.68
C GLU A 148 9.27 15.58 -4.01
N GLY A 149 8.95 15.06 -2.84
CA GLY A 149 7.78 15.42 -2.07
C GLY A 149 6.50 14.69 -2.50
N GLN A 150 6.53 13.82 -3.53
CA GLN A 150 5.34 13.13 -4.04
C GLN A 150 5.33 11.62 -3.78
N LEU A 151 6.30 11.07 -3.08
CA LEU A 151 6.40 9.62 -2.87
C LEU A 151 5.11 9.05 -2.24
N ILE A 152 4.55 9.72 -1.24
CA ILE A 152 3.33 9.27 -0.57
C ILE A 152 2.14 9.28 -1.56
N ASP A 153 2.05 10.26 -2.44
CA ASP A 153 0.99 10.32 -3.45
C ASP A 153 1.04 9.12 -4.40
N TYR A 154 2.23 8.75 -4.85
CA TYR A 154 2.43 7.58 -5.71
C TYR A 154 2.20 6.25 -4.96
N LEU A 155 2.56 6.16 -3.69
CA LEU A 155 2.22 5.03 -2.83
C LEU A 155 0.70 4.89 -2.69
N MET A 156 0.01 6.01 -2.43
CA MET A 156 -1.45 6.06 -2.38
C MET A 156 -2.08 5.65 -3.72
N ALA A 157 -1.54 6.13 -4.85
CA ALA A 157 -2.03 5.75 -6.18
C ALA A 157 -1.84 4.24 -6.47
N SER A 158 -0.74 3.64 -5.98
CA SER A 158 -0.53 2.18 -6.05
C SER A 158 -1.53 1.41 -5.19
N ALA A 159 -1.90 1.96 -4.03
CA ALA A 159 -2.87 1.36 -3.12
C ALA A 159 -4.34 1.63 -3.52
N CYS A 160 -4.57 2.50 -4.50
CA CYS A 160 -5.90 2.89 -4.93
C CYS A 160 -6.65 1.72 -5.56
N PHE A 161 -7.67 1.24 -4.86
CA PHE A 161 -8.60 0.23 -5.37
C PHE A 161 -9.76 0.92 -6.10
N PRO A 162 -10.40 0.30 -7.11
CA PRO A 162 -11.48 0.93 -7.87
C PRO A 162 -12.66 1.47 -7.04
N ALA A 163 -12.86 0.97 -5.83
CA ALA A 163 -13.86 1.47 -4.90
C ALA A 163 -13.40 2.69 -4.08
N PHE A 164 -12.12 3.09 -4.16
CA PHE A 164 -11.58 4.27 -3.50
C PHE A 164 -11.72 5.50 -4.39
N LYS A 165 -11.72 6.69 -3.77
CA LYS A 165 -11.64 7.94 -4.54
C LYS A 165 -10.34 7.97 -5.34
N PRO A 166 -10.37 8.32 -6.65
CA PRO A 166 -9.17 8.42 -7.46
C PRO A 166 -8.20 9.46 -6.87
N LYS A 167 -6.90 9.17 -6.92
CA LYS A 167 -5.84 10.13 -6.61
C LYS A 167 -5.38 10.78 -7.90
N GLU A 168 -5.49 12.10 -7.99
CA GLU A 168 -4.87 12.91 -9.04
C GLU A 168 -3.42 13.21 -8.65
N ILE A 169 -2.49 12.95 -9.58
CA ILE A 169 -1.06 13.18 -9.42
C ILE A 169 -0.56 13.96 -10.64
#